data_29b7138df34ef329d8aacea097c40dba
#
_entry.id   29b7138df34ef329d8aacea097c40dba
#
_cell.length_a   1.000
_cell.length_b   1.000
_cell.length_c   1.000
_cell.angle_alpha   90.00
_cell.angle_beta   90.00
_cell.angle_gamma   90.00
#
_symmetry.space_group_name_H-M   'P 1'
#
loop_
_entity.id
_entity.type
_entity.pdbx_description
1 polymer ?
#
loop_
_entity_poly.entity_id
_entity_poly.type
_entity_poly.pdbx_seq_one_letter_code
_entity_poly.pdbx_strand_id
1 'polypeptide(L)'
;MKKRPHKWKNDQAIYQQLMDELIAGILDHTYPEGEMLPSVRGLAERYDVNPLTAAKAYRELQRAGLVEALRGEGLIVRNGVRAGLMKRERARFLKEEWPELRARLARLEVDARMLFSGSAD
;
A
#
# COMPACT_ATOMS: atom_id res chain seq x y z
N MET A 1 -16.10 3.45 12.77
CA MET A 1 -15.79 2.66 11.60
C MET A 1 -15.46 1.24 11.96
N LYS A 2 -16.00 0.30 11.23
CA LYS A 2 -15.78 -1.05 11.55
C LYS A 2 -14.45 -1.51 11.11
N LYS A 3 -13.74 -2.19 11.99
CA LYS A 3 -12.48 -2.78 11.67
C LYS A 3 -12.71 -4.01 10.81
N ARG A 4 -11.94 -4.17 9.75
CA ARG A 4 -12.05 -5.36 8.94
C ARG A 4 -10.94 -6.30 9.24
N PRO A 5 -11.21 -7.59 9.37
CA PRO A 5 -10.12 -8.57 9.50
C PRO A 5 -9.23 -8.47 8.27
N HIS A 6 -7.95 -8.49 8.48
CA HIS A 6 -7.00 -8.43 7.40
C HIS A 6 -6.22 -9.71 7.35
N LYS A 7 -6.11 -10.28 6.16
CA LYS A 7 -5.37 -11.52 6.02
C LYS A 7 -3.94 -11.22 5.68
N TRP A 8 -3.06 -11.63 6.54
CA TRP A 8 -1.63 -11.43 6.32
C TRP A 8 -1.00 -12.69 5.80
N LYS A 9 -0.08 -12.53 4.82
CA LYS A 9 0.65 -13.67 4.29
C LYS A 9 1.67 -14.15 5.29
N ASN A 10 1.94 -15.46 5.28
CA ASN A 10 2.89 -16.01 6.22
C ASN A 10 4.34 -15.88 5.81
N ASP A 11 4.61 -15.62 4.54
CA ASP A 11 5.98 -15.60 4.03
C ASP A 11 6.62 -14.23 4.06
N GLN A 12 5.98 -13.26 4.68
CA GLN A 12 6.49 -11.90 4.70
C GLN A 12 6.12 -11.28 6.03
N ALA A 13 7.04 -10.54 6.63
CA ALA A 13 6.76 -9.88 7.91
C ALA A 13 5.53 -8.99 7.80
N ILE A 14 4.75 -8.94 8.87
CA ILE A 14 3.52 -8.16 8.84
C ILE A 14 3.78 -6.69 8.62
N TYR A 15 4.84 -6.13 9.22
CA TYR A 15 5.10 -4.70 9.03
C TYR A 15 5.39 -4.37 7.57
N GLN A 16 6.01 -5.30 6.82
CA GLN A 16 6.27 -5.08 5.40
C GLN A 16 4.98 -5.10 4.60
N GLN A 17 4.08 -6.01 4.93
CA GLN A 17 2.77 -6.05 4.27
C GLN A 17 1.97 -4.80 4.60
N LEU A 18 2.08 -4.32 5.84
CA LEU A 18 1.42 -3.08 6.23
C LEU A 18 2.00 -1.90 5.46
N MET A 19 3.33 -1.87 5.25
CA MET A 19 3.93 -0.83 4.42
C MET A 19 3.36 -0.85 3.00
N ASP A 20 3.18 -2.05 2.44
CA ASP A 20 2.61 -2.17 1.10
C ASP A 20 1.19 -1.60 1.06
N GLU A 21 0.41 -1.84 2.11
CA GLU A 21 -0.94 -1.27 2.20
C GLU A 21 -0.90 0.25 2.28
N LEU A 22 0.04 0.79 3.04
CA LEU A 22 0.17 2.23 3.18
C LEU A 22 0.63 2.86 1.85
N ILE A 23 1.54 2.21 1.17
CA ILE A 23 2.00 2.68 -0.14
C ILE A 23 0.83 2.66 -1.14
N ALA A 24 0.05 1.59 -1.14
CA ALA A 24 -1.13 1.53 -1.99
C ALA A 24 -2.08 2.67 -1.66
N GLY A 25 -2.22 3.00 -0.38
CA GLY A 25 -3.07 4.11 0.04
C GLY A 25 -2.57 5.46 -0.40
N ILE A 26 -1.24 5.63 -0.46
CA ILE A 26 -0.68 6.87 -1.01
C ILE A 26 -0.97 6.96 -2.51
N LEU A 27 -0.82 5.84 -3.21
CA LEU A 27 -1.05 5.82 -4.64
C LEU A 27 -2.50 6.08 -5.01
N ASP A 28 -3.45 5.55 -4.22
CA ASP A 28 -4.86 5.69 -4.56
C ASP A 28 -5.56 6.84 -3.82
N HIS A 29 -4.78 7.69 -3.18
CA HIS A 29 -5.26 8.89 -2.48
C HIS A 29 -6.08 8.60 -1.20
N THR A 30 -5.99 7.38 -0.68
CA THR A 30 -6.52 7.14 0.66
C THR A 30 -5.74 7.97 1.66
N TYR A 31 -4.42 8.10 1.43
CA TYR A 31 -3.54 8.92 2.25
C TYR A 31 -2.93 10.01 1.35
N PRO A 32 -3.62 11.13 1.16
CA PRO A 32 -3.15 12.15 0.22
C PRO A 32 -1.88 12.85 0.69
N GLU A 33 -1.13 13.33 -0.26
CA GLU A 33 0.07 14.13 0.05
C GLU A 33 -0.31 15.34 0.89
N GLY A 34 0.53 15.63 1.85
CA GLY A 34 0.34 16.80 2.70
C GLY A 34 -0.64 16.60 3.85
N GLU A 35 -1.28 15.46 3.92
CA GLU A 35 -2.28 15.24 4.97
C GLU A 35 -1.77 14.28 6.02
N MET A 36 -2.34 14.40 7.19
CA MET A 36 -1.93 13.59 8.33
C MET A 36 -2.32 12.14 8.15
N LEU A 37 -1.40 11.27 8.52
CA LEU A 37 -1.70 9.85 8.62
C LEU A 37 -2.38 9.55 9.95
N PRO A 38 -3.08 8.42 10.07
CA PRO A 38 -3.61 8.03 11.36
C PRO A 38 -2.51 7.92 12.41
N SER A 39 -2.87 8.10 13.67
CA SER A 39 -1.91 7.86 14.75
C SER A 39 -1.49 6.40 14.74
N VAL A 40 -0.40 6.08 15.43
CA VAL A 40 0.04 4.69 15.54
C VAL A 40 -1.08 3.81 16.06
N ARG A 41 -1.79 4.28 17.09
CA ARG A 41 -2.90 3.52 17.65
C ARG A 41 -4.03 3.35 16.63
N GLY A 42 -4.37 4.43 15.93
CA GLY A 42 -5.41 4.37 14.90
C GLY A 42 -5.04 3.43 13.77
N LEU A 43 -3.78 3.46 13.37
CA LEU A 43 -3.31 2.55 12.33
C LEU A 43 -3.39 1.10 12.79
N ALA A 44 -2.95 0.85 14.03
CA ALA A 44 -2.98 -0.50 14.57
C ALA A 44 -4.40 -1.04 14.65
N GLU A 45 -5.36 -0.20 15.02
CA GLU A 45 -6.76 -0.60 15.06
C GLU A 45 -7.31 -0.85 13.66
N ARG A 46 -6.97 0.02 12.73
CA ARG A 46 -7.49 -0.07 11.37
C ARG A 46 -7.09 -1.37 10.69
N TYR A 47 -5.86 -1.79 10.90
CA TYR A 47 -5.34 -2.98 10.24
C TYR A 47 -5.24 -4.19 11.17
N ASP A 48 -5.70 -4.04 12.39
CA ASP A 48 -5.71 -5.12 13.36
C ASP A 48 -4.32 -5.70 13.58
N VAL A 49 -3.38 -4.84 13.88
CA VAL A 49 -2.00 -5.24 14.16
C VAL A 49 -1.56 -4.68 15.50
N ASN A 50 -0.47 -5.23 16.00
CA ASN A 50 0.15 -4.75 17.22
C ASN A 50 0.64 -3.32 17.02
N PRO A 51 0.46 -2.42 17.99
CA PRO A 51 0.97 -1.05 17.86
C PRO A 51 2.47 -0.96 17.57
N LEU A 52 3.26 -1.89 18.04
CA LEU A 52 4.69 -1.90 17.74
C LEU A 52 4.93 -2.19 16.26
N THR A 53 4.10 -3.05 15.67
CA THR A 53 4.17 -3.33 14.24
C THR A 53 3.79 -2.09 13.44
N ALA A 54 2.73 -1.41 13.85
CA ALA A 54 2.30 -0.18 13.20
C ALA A 54 3.40 0.88 13.28
N ALA A 55 4.01 1.03 14.45
CA ALA A 55 5.09 1.99 14.65
C ALA A 55 6.28 1.66 13.75
N LYS A 56 6.60 0.38 13.62
CA LYS A 56 7.71 -0.02 12.78
C LYS A 56 7.43 0.29 11.31
N ALA A 57 6.21 0.04 10.84
CA ALA A 57 5.85 0.36 9.47
C ALA A 57 6.02 1.86 9.21
N TYR A 58 5.58 2.70 10.14
CA TYR A 58 5.73 4.14 9.99
C TYR A 58 7.19 4.56 9.97
N ARG A 59 8.01 3.96 10.84
CA ARG A 59 9.44 4.28 10.85
C ARG A 59 10.10 3.93 9.50
N GLU A 60 9.70 2.81 8.92
CA GLU A 60 10.26 2.42 7.63
C GLU A 60 9.79 3.34 6.51
N LEU A 61 8.54 3.78 6.53
CA LEU A 61 8.08 4.77 5.56
C LEU A 61 8.83 6.09 5.70
N GLN A 62 9.11 6.47 6.95
CA GLN A 62 9.86 7.68 7.22
C GLN A 62 11.29 7.55 6.71
N ARG A 63 11.90 6.38 6.95
CA ARG A 63 13.25 6.11 6.48
C ARG A 63 13.32 6.13 4.96
N ALA A 64 12.25 5.66 4.30
CA ALA A 64 12.17 5.68 2.85
C ALA A 64 11.88 7.07 2.28
N GLY A 65 11.62 8.06 3.14
CA GLY A 65 11.38 9.42 2.68
C GLY A 65 9.97 9.69 2.19
N LEU A 66 9.03 8.79 2.49
CA LEU A 66 7.65 8.96 2.00
C LEU A 66 6.79 9.79 2.95
N VAL A 67 7.14 9.80 4.21
CA VAL A 67 6.38 10.55 5.22
C VAL A 67 7.37 11.32 6.08
N GLU A 68 6.87 12.36 6.75
CA GLU A 68 7.72 13.14 7.64
C GLU A 68 6.93 13.53 8.88
N ALA A 69 7.66 13.73 9.97
CA ALA A 69 7.04 14.10 11.23
C ALA A 69 6.77 15.61 11.25
N LEU A 70 5.56 15.97 11.67
CA LEU A 70 5.24 17.33 11.99
C LEU A 70 5.31 17.44 13.51
N ARG A 71 6.13 18.34 13.96
CA ARG A 71 6.41 18.47 15.38
C ARG A 71 5.14 18.62 16.19
N GLY A 72 4.93 17.69 17.10
CA GLY A 72 3.78 17.76 17.99
C GLY A 72 2.46 17.32 17.36
N GLU A 73 2.46 16.96 16.09
CA GLU A 73 1.20 16.62 15.42
C GLU A 73 1.13 15.23 14.85
N GLY A 74 2.25 14.63 14.49
CA GLY A 74 2.24 13.29 13.91
C GLY A 74 2.96 13.24 12.58
N LEU A 75 2.57 12.31 11.73
CA LEU A 75 3.21 12.13 10.44
C LEU A 75 2.31 12.57 9.30
N ILE A 76 2.91 13.16 8.29
CA ILE A 76 2.18 13.51 7.05
C ILE A 76 2.85 12.83 5.88
N VAL A 77 2.08 12.61 4.83
CA VAL A 77 2.64 12.13 3.55
C VAL A 77 3.34 13.33 2.91
N ARG A 78 4.60 13.15 2.52
CA ARG A 78 5.37 14.26 1.96
C ARG A 78 4.85 14.66 0.59
N ASN A 79 4.83 15.95 0.33
CA ASN A 79 4.41 16.44 -0.96
C ASN A 79 5.40 16.02 -2.04
N GLY A 80 4.88 15.61 -3.16
CA GLY A 80 5.71 15.27 -4.31
C GLY A 80 6.16 13.82 -4.36
N VAL A 81 5.89 13.01 -3.33
CA VAL A 81 6.40 11.64 -3.31
C VAL A 81 5.58 10.68 -4.17
N ARG A 82 4.31 11.00 -4.40
CA ARG A 82 3.43 10.06 -5.09
C ARG A 82 3.87 9.76 -6.53
N ALA A 83 4.29 10.78 -7.26
CA ALA A 83 4.67 10.59 -8.65
C ALA A 83 5.85 9.62 -8.79
N GLY A 84 6.89 9.81 -7.97
CA GLY A 84 8.03 8.91 -8.00
C GLY A 84 7.68 7.52 -7.52
N LEU A 85 6.82 7.45 -6.51
CA LEU A 85 6.35 6.18 -5.99
C LEU A 85 5.55 5.42 -7.05
N MET A 86 4.67 6.12 -7.76
CA MET A 86 3.88 5.52 -8.83
C MET A 86 4.79 4.95 -9.91
N LYS A 87 5.79 5.73 -10.32
CA LYS A 87 6.71 5.29 -11.34
C LYS A 87 7.46 4.01 -10.92
N ARG A 88 7.93 3.99 -9.69
CA ARG A 88 8.67 2.87 -9.16
C ARG A 88 7.81 1.63 -9.01
N GLU A 89 6.60 1.79 -8.46
CA GLU A 89 5.71 0.66 -8.26
C GLU A 89 5.22 0.09 -9.59
N ARG A 90 4.96 0.96 -10.57
CA ARG A 90 4.56 0.52 -11.90
C ARG A 90 5.67 -0.29 -12.56
N ALA A 91 6.90 0.20 -12.48
CA ALA A 91 8.04 -0.50 -13.07
C ALA A 91 8.24 -1.86 -12.43
N ARG A 92 8.11 -1.92 -11.11
CA ARG A 92 8.28 -3.18 -10.41
C ARG A 92 7.19 -4.18 -10.78
N PHE A 93 5.94 -3.70 -10.86
CA PHE A 93 4.84 -4.56 -11.25
C PHE A 93 5.08 -5.16 -12.65
N LEU A 94 5.48 -4.32 -13.60
CA LEU A 94 5.68 -4.78 -14.98
C LEU A 94 6.85 -5.75 -15.10
N LYS A 95 7.86 -5.58 -14.25
CA LYS A 95 9.03 -6.44 -14.32
C LYS A 95 8.85 -7.74 -13.54
N GLU A 96 8.25 -7.67 -12.36
CA GLU A 96 8.23 -8.81 -11.45
C GLU A 96 6.91 -9.55 -11.41
N GLU A 97 5.80 -8.87 -11.62
CA GLU A 97 4.49 -9.52 -11.46
C GLU A 97 3.79 -9.76 -12.79
N TRP A 98 3.89 -8.84 -13.70
CA TRP A 98 3.16 -8.94 -14.97
C TRP A 98 3.52 -10.16 -15.80
N PRO A 99 4.80 -10.56 -15.91
CA PRO A 99 5.11 -11.75 -16.72
C PRO A 99 4.41 -13.02 -16.23
N GLU A 100 4.35 -13.20 -14.92
CA GLU A 100 3.66 -14.33 -14.34
C GLU A 100 2.17 -14.24 -14.55
N LEU A 101 1.62 -13.06 -14.33
CA LEU A 101 0.20 -12.83 -14.52
C LEU A 101 -0.21 -13.06 -15.96
N ARG A 102 0.61 -12.57 -16.89
CA ARG A 102 0.34 -12.75 -18.31
C ARG A 102 0.33 -14.25 -18.68
N ALA A 103 1.28 -14.99 -18.16
CA ALA A 103 1.34 -16.41 -18.41
C ALA A 103 0.10 -17.13 -17.87
N ARG A 104 -0.38 -16.68 -16.72
CA ARG A 104 -1.57 -17.26 -16.12
C ARG A 104 -2.81 -16.95 -16.94
N LEU A 105 -2.91 -15.71 -17.44
CA LEU A 105 -4.03 -15.34 -18.28
C LEU A 105 -4.06 -16.19 -19.54
N ALA A 106 -2.89 -16.45 -20.12
CA ALA A 106 -2.82 -17.28 -21.32
C ALA A 106 -3.26 -18.71 -21.02
N ARG A 107 -2.85 -19.25 -19.88
CA ARG A 107 -3.26 -20.62 -19.52
C ARG A 107 -4.76 -20.74 -19.34
N LEU A 108 -5.39 -19.69 -18.84
CA LEU A 108 -6.81 -19.71 -18.58
C LEU A 108 -7.63 -19.19 -19.78
N GLU A 109 -6.93 -18.86 -20.86
CA GLU A 109 -7.56 -18.34 -22.07
C GLU A 109 -8.41 -17.11 -21.79
N VAL A 110 -7.87 -16.21 -20.97
CA VAL A 110 -8.51 -14.95 -20.66
C VAL A 110 -7.90 -13.87 -21.55
N ASP A 111 -8.72 -13.19 -22.35
CA ASP A 111 -8.19 -12.13 -23.19
C ASP A 111 -8.59 -10.75 -22.67
N ALA A 112 -8.02 -9.72 -23.29
CA ALA A 112 -8.22 -8.36 -22.81
C ALA A 112 -9.69 -7.94 -22.84
N ARG A 113 -10.46 -8.42 -23.79
CA ARG A 113 -11.87 -8.06 -23.85
C ARG A 113 -12.63 -8.55 -22.63
N MET A 114 -12.29 -9.75 -22.17
CA MET A 114 -12.94 -10.28 -20.97
C MET A 114 -12.60 -9.42 -19.75
N LEU A 115 -11.35 -8.94 -19.69
CA LEU A 115 -10.90 -8.17 -18.54
C LEU A 115 -11.48 -6.77 -18.50
N PHE A 116 -11.71 -6.18 -19.66
CA PHE A 116 -12.14 -4.79 -19.69
C PHE A 116 -13.54 -4.63 -20.28
N SER A 117 -14.35 -5.66 -20.20
CA SER A 117 -15.69 -5.59 -20.77
C SER A 117 -16.63 -4.76 -19.92
N GLY A 118 -16.27 -4.34 -18.85
CA GLY A 118 -17.05 -3.47 -18.01
C GLY A 118 -18.07 -4.12 -17.20
N SER A 119 -18.32 -5.32 -17.35
CA SER A 119 -19.30 -5.83 -16.66
C SER A 119 -18.86 -6.28 -15.44
N ALA A 120 -18.77 -5.59 -14.62
CA ALA A 120 -18.44 -6.02 -13.43
C ALA A 120 -19.41 -6.93 -12.95
N ASP A 121 -20.18 -7.26 -13.40
CA ASP A 121 -21.10 -8.08 -12.85
C ASP A 121 -20.93 -8.79 -12.20
#